data_afd008b49f6124bc4f94302721178a35
#
_entry.id   afd008b49f6124bc4f94302721178a35
#
_cell.length_a   1.000
_cell.length_b   1.000
_cell.length_c   1.000
_cell.angle_alpha   90.00
_cell.angle_beta   90.00
_cell.angle_gamma   90.00
#
_symmetry.space_group_name_H-M   'P 1'
#
loop_
_entity.id
_entity.type
_entity.pdbx_description
1 polymer ?
#
loop_
_entity_poly.entity_id
_entity_poly.type
_entity_poly.pdbx_seq_one_letter_code
_entity_poly.pdbx_strand_id
1 'polypeptide(L)'
;GWLKKLAADYRVLAPRKEGRSVMFRPHTADELTDMDELLRRATASPKGAAIPHSETLVRFTSTKDAEDPARLNTSLEAPCGDVPTLLFGGRPCDARGFVVLDRPYLEGTFKDPYYAARRDALVIVSQACPTAFATCFCHWVGGSPAGREGSDILFTAVDGGFVLESVTEKGAKLLETAGFASGEDKKDEAEAAHRKAEASLGAPSTLENIPARVAARFRDEAFWIKETEKCLSCGA
;
A
#
# COMPACT_ATOMS: atom_id res chain seq x y z
N GLY A 1 -5.53 19.75 10.33
CA GLY A 1 -4.19 19.84 10.09
C GLY A 1 -3.68 19.49 8.70
N TRP A 2 -2.52 18.87 8.70
CA TRP A 2 -1.73 18.55 7.50
C TRP A 2 -2.48 17.67 6.47
N LEU A 3 -3.08 16.57 6.88
CA LEU A 3 -3.85 15.70 5.99
C LEU A 3 -4.99 16.43 5.28
N LYS A 4 -5.67 17.37 5.95
CA LYS A 4 -6.69 18.21 5.31
C LYS A 4 -6.12 19.07 4.18
N LYS A 5 -4.92 19.62 4.34
CA LYS A 5 -4.27 20.40 3.29
C LYS A 5 -3.92 19.50 2.10
N LEU A 6 -3.43 18.28 2.36
CA LEU A 6 -3.08 17.33 1.30
C LEU A 6 -4.30 16.82 0.51
N ALA A 7 -5.47 16.81 1.11
CA ALA A 7 -6.70 16.42 0.42
C ALA A 7 -7.13 17.39 -0.71
N ALA A 8 -6.50 18.56 -0.82
CA ALA A 8 -6.68 19.46 -1.96
C ALA A 8 -5.96 18.95 -3.23
N ASP A 9 -4.81 18.28 -3.05
CA ASP A 9 -3.93 17.87 -4.15
C ASP A 9 -3.95 16.34 -4.35
N TYR A 10 -4.37 15.59 -3.34
CA TYR A 10 -4.34 14.12 -3.32
C TYR A 10 -5.71 13.53 -3.01
N ARG A 11 -6.03 12.43 -3.67
CA ARG A 11 -7.06 11.51 -3.20
C ARG A 11 -6.50 10.75 -2.00
N VAL A 12 -6.97 11.06 -0.79
CA VAL A 12 -6.49 10.41 0.43
C VAL A 12 -7.24 9.12 0.67
N LEU A 13 -6.51 8.00 0.67
CA LEU A 13 -6.99 6.67 1.07
C LEU A 13 -6.50 6.39 2.49
N ALA A 14 -7.42 6.14 3.40
CA ALA A 14 -7.09 5.84 4.78
C ALA A 14 -8.03 4.77 5.35
N PRO A 15 -7.71 4.14 6.49
CA PRO A 15 -8.58 3.19 7.15
C PRO A 15 -9.95 3.79 7.47
N ARG A 16 -11.01 3.03 7.18
CA ARG A 16 -12.40 3.32 7.54
C ARG A 16 -13.06 2.06 8.03
N LYS A 17 -13.73 2.13 9.16
CA LYS A 17 -14.50 1.01 9.71
C LYS A 17 -15.82 0.83 8.94
N GLU A 18 -16.02 -0.36 8.42
CA GLU A 18 -17.25 -0.78 7.72
C GLU A 18 -17.77 -2.07 8.37
N GLY A 19 -18.71 -1.94 9.27
CA GLY A 19 -19.22 -3.08 10.05
C GLY A 19 -18.14 -3.73 10.90
N ARG A 20 -17.75 -4.97 10.55
CA ARG A 20 -16.66 -5.72 11.23
C ARG A 20 -15.30 -5.55 10.58
N SER A 21 -15.23 -4.94 9.42
CA SER A 21 -14.01 -4.77 8.64
C SER A 21 -13.50 -3.34 8.75
N VAL A 22 -12.18 -3.18 8.55
CA VAL A 22 -11.53 -1.89 8.37
C VAL A 22 -10.88 -1.91 7.00
N MET A 23 -11.34 -1.05 6.11
CA MET A 23 -10.92 -1.01 4.71
C MET A 23 -10.25 0.32 4.41
N PHE A 24 -9.35 0.35 3.42
CA PHE A 24 -8.87 1.63 2.89
C PHE A 24 -9.94 2.24 1.98
N ARG A 25 -10.36 3.46 2.30
CA ARG A 25 -11.38 4.20 1.54
C ARG A 25 -10.95 5.63 1.29
N PRO A 26 -11.47 6.25 0.22
CA PRO A 26 -11.30 7.69 0.04
C PRO A 26 -11.94 8.47 1.19
N HIS A 27 -11.23 9.50 1.66
CA HIS A 27 -11.70 10.42 2.69
C HIS A 27 -11.76 11.83 2.13
N THR A 28 -12.80 12.55 2.49
CA THR A 28 -12.91 14.00 2.30
C THR A 28 -12.04 14.74 3.32
N ALA A 29 -11.73 16.01 3.05
CA ALA A 29 -10.92 16.81 3.97
C ALA A 29 -11.52 16.89 5.40
N ASP A 30 -12.84 16.86 5.52
CA ASP A 30 -13.53 16.95 6.81
C ASP A 30 -13.48 15.65 7.61
N GLU A 31 -13.41 14.52 6.94
CA GLU A 31 -13.28 13.20 7.57
C GLU A 31 -11.85 12.93 8.09
N LEU A 32 -10.83 13.69 7.62
CA LEU A 32 -9.42 13.55 8.02
C LEU A 32 -9.08 14.23 9.36
N THR A 33 -10.00 14.21 10.30
CA THR A 33 -9.83 14.80 11.64
C THR A 33 -9.84 13.78 12.76
N ASP A 34 -10.44 12.63 12.55
CA ASP A 34 -10.53 11.55 13.54
C ASP A 34 -9.30 10.63 13.41
N MET A 35 -8.24 10.95 14.19
CA MET A 35 -7.02 10.16 14.17
C MET A 35 -7.24 8.73 14.70
N ASP A 36 -8.17 8.50 15.60
CA ASP A 36 -8.47 7.16 16.11
C ASP A 36 -9.03 6.26 15.01
N GLU A 37 -9.84 6.82 14.10
CA GLU A 37 -10.31 6.11 12.92
C GLU A 37 -9.18 5.87 11.92
N LEU A 38 -8.41 6.90 11.59
CA LEU A 38 -7.35 6.86 10.58
C LEU A 38 -6.17 5.94 10.96
N LEU A 39 -5.96 5.69 12.25
CA LEU A 39 -4.90 4.83 12.78
C LEU A 39 -5.35 3.38 13.01
N ARG A 40 -6.62 3.07 12.72
CA ARG A 40 -7.12 1.69 12.84
C ARG A 40 -6.31 0.76 11.94
N ARG A 41 -6.05 -0.42 12.45
CA ARG A 41 -5.46 -1.46 11.62
C ARG A 41 -6.48 -1.94 10.59
N ALA A 42 -6.15 -1.80 9.33
CA ALA A 42 -6.95 -2.36 8.24
C ALA A 42 -6.99 -3.89 8.30
N THR A 43 -8.14 -4.46 7.96
CA THR A 43 -8.36 -5.90 7.82
C THR A 43 -8.16 -6.39 6.39
N ALA A 44 -7.99 -5.46 5.45
CA ALA A 44 -7.73 -5.74 4.04
C ALA A 44 -6.51 -4.95 3.55
N SER A 45 -5.82 -5.52 2.56
CA SER A 45 -4.67 -4.90 1.92
C SER A 45 -5.06 -3.64 1.15
N PRO A 46 -4.24 -2.58 1.15
CA PRO A 46 -4.45 -1.37 0.36
C PRO A 46 -4.10 -1.52 -1.12
N LYS A 47 -3.82 -2.72 -1.60
CA LYS A 47 -3.38 -2.98 -3.00
C LYS A 47 -4.30 -2.35 -4.06
N GLY A 48 -5.57 -2.15 -3.75
CA GLY A 48 -6.53 -1.45 -4.62
C GLY A 48 -6.14 -0.01 -4.98
N ALA A 49 -5.17 0.58 -4.27
CA ALA A 49 -4.60 1.88 -4.62
C ALA A 49 -3.82 1.83 -5.95
N ALA A 50 -3.16 0.70 -6.25
CA ALA A 50 -2.41 0.49 -7.49
C ALA A 50 -3.08 -0.51 -8.44
N ILE A 51 -3.87 -1.46 -7.91
CA ILE A 51 -4.59 -2.49 -8.68
C ILE A 51 -6.08 -2.39 -8.32
N PRO A 52 -6.85 -1.51 -9.00
CA PRO A 52 -8.28 -1.37 -8.75
C PRO A 52 -9.04 -2.63 -9.21
N HIS A 53 -10.20 -2.90 -8.60
CA HIS A 53 -11.06 -4.02 -8.99
C HIS A 53 -11.62 -3.89 -10.42
N SER A 54 -11.72 -2.68 -10.93
CA SER A 54 -12.21 -2.38 -12.27
C SER A 54 -11.54 -1.12 -12.78
N GLU A 55 -11.14 -1.14 -14.04
CA GLU A 55 -10.54 0.02 -14.72
C GLU A 55 -10.88 0.03 -16.20
N THR A 56 -10.85 1.21 -16.78
CA THR A 56 -11.01 1.37 -18.24
C THR A 56 -9.63 1.21 -18.89
N LEU A 57 -9.45 0.14 -19.65
CA LEU A 57 -8.20 -0.09 -20.38
C LEU A 57 -8.16 0.69 -21.71
N VAL A 58 -9.29 0.75 -22.40
CA VAL A 58 -9.40 1.45 -23.69
C VAL A 58 -10.76 2.14 -23.78
N ARG A 59 -10.76 3.38 -24.20
CA ARG A 59 -11.94 4.10 -24.64
C ARG A 59 -11.90 4.21 -26.16
N PHE A 60 -12.98 3.87 -26.81
CA PHE A 60 -13.10 4.09 -28.25
C PHE A 60 -14.26 5.02 -28.55
N THR A 61 -14.08 5.86 -29.54
CA THR A 61 -15.12 6.74 -30.07
C THR A 61 -15.21 6.53 -31.56
N SER A 62 -16.40 6.20 -32.06
CA SER A 62 -16.66 6.04 -33.49
C SER A 62 -17.59 7.15 -33.97
N THR A 63 -17.16 7.86 -34.99
CA THR A 63 -17.95 8.91 -35.65
C THR A 63 -18.10 8.58 -37.13
N LYS A 64 -19.24 8.94 -37.72
CA LYS A 64 -19.43 8.82 -39.17
C LYS A 64 -18.49 9.79 -39.88
N ASP A 65 -17.91 9.33 -40.99
CA ASP A 65 -17.13 10.20 -41.84
C ASP A 65 -18.05 11.27 -42.45
N ALA A 66 -17.56 12.49 -42.59
CA ALA A 66 -18.34 13.63 -43.09
C ALA A 66 -18.59 13.52 -44.61
N GLU A 67 -17.66 12.90 -45.34
CA GLU A 67 -17.72 12.77 -46.80
C GLU A 67 -18.32 11.44 -47.25
N ASP A 68 -18.16 10.37 -46.45
CA ASP A 68 -18.72 9.04 -46.68
C ASP A 68 -19.42 8.50 -45.44
N PRO A 69 -20.74 8.68 -45.30
CA PRO A 69 -21.51 8.22 -44.12
C PRO A 69 -21.50 6.70 -43.92
N ALA A 70 -21.07 5.90 -44.90
CA ALA A 70 -20.90 4.46 -44.75
C ALA A 70 -19.57 4.11 -44.00
N ARG A 71 -18.64 5.05 -43.94
CA ARG A 71 -17.35 4.90 -43.26
C ARG A 71 -17.43 5.39 -41.83
N LEU A 72 -16.83 4.61 -40.92
CA LEU A 72 -16.65 4.98 -39.51
C LEU A 72 -15.19 5.34 -39.25
N ASN A 73 -14.97 6.50 -38.66
CA ASN A 73 -13.70 6.91 -38.12
C ASN A 73 -13.68 6.55 -36.63
N THR A 74 -12.80 5.62 -36.24
CA THR A 74 -12.69 5.15 -34.87
C THR A 74 -11.38 5.65 -34.28
N SER A 75 -11.46 6.39 -33.18
CA SER A 75 -10.32 6.77 -32.36
C SER A 75 -10.25 5.88 -31.11
N LEU A 76 -9.04 5.49 -30.72
CA LEU A 76 -8.74 4.72 -29.53
C LEU A 76 -7.92 5.59 -28.58
N GLU A 77 -8.29 5.57 -27.32
CA GLU A 77 -7.61 6.27 -26.26
C GLU A 77 -7.35 5.29 -25.09
N ALA A 78 -6.11 5.24 -24.62
CA ALA A 78 -5.75 4.52 -23.40
C ALA A 78 -5.70 5.54 -22.23
N PRO A 79 -6.68 5.55 -21.31
CA PRO A 79 -6.72 6.52 -20.23
C PRO A 79 -5.72 6.13 -19.13
N CYS A 80 -4.43 6.41 -19.36
CA CYS A 80 -3.34 6.16 -18.40
C CYS A 80 -3.09 7.33 -17.45
N GLY A 81 -4.03 8.27 -17.32
CA GLY A 81 -3.91 9.39 -16.40
C GLY A 81 -4.35 9.01 -14.99
N ASP A 82 -3.57 9.37 -13.97
CA ASP A 82 -3.90 9.05 -12.60
C ASP A 82 -4.03 10.25 -11.68
N VAL A 83 -4.98 10.13 -10.77
CA VAL A 83 -5.19 11.09 -9.70
C VAL A 83 -4.10 10.86 -8.65
N PRO A 84 -3.29 11.89 -8.30
CA PRO A 84 -2.35 11.78 -7.20
C PRO A 84 -3.03 11.19 -5.97
N THR A 85 -2.48 10.11 -5.44
CA THR A 85 -3.11 9.35 -4.36
C THR A 85 -2.16 9.26 -3.17
N LEU A 86 -2.66 9.59 -1.99
CA LEU A 86 -1.97 9.43 -0.71
C LEU A 86 -2.59 8.26 0.05
N LEU A 87 -1.81 7.21 0.27
CA LEU A 87 -2.17 6.10 1.15
C LEU A 87 -1.68 6.40 2.55
N PHE A 88 -2.58 6.66 3.49
CA PHE A 88 -2.26 6.98 4.87
C PHE A 88 -2.63 5.85 5.82
N GLY A 89 -1.76 5.56 6.79
CA GLY A 89 -2.03 4.58 7.86
C GLY A 89 -1.86 3.12 7.44
N GLY A 90 -1.30 2.85 6.25
CA GLY A 90 -0.83 1.53 5.87
C GLY A 90 0.27 1.04 6.82
N ARG A 91 0.47 -0.27 6.93
CA ARG A 91 1.55 -0.84 7.73
C ARG A 91 2.81 -1.03 6.87
N PRO A 92 4.00 -1.17 7.47
CA PRO A 92 5.22 -1.48 6.73
C PRO A 92 5.10 -2.71 5.83
N CYS A 93 4.35 -3.74 6.25
CA CYS A 93 4.10 -4.92 5.42
C CYS A 93 3.20 -4.60 4.21
N ASP A 94 2.27 -3.65 4.33
CA ASP A 94 1.45 -3.19 3.19
C ASP A 94 2.31 -2.44 2.17
N ALA A 95 3.16 -1.52 2.65
CA ALA A 95 4.08 -0.75 1.80
C ALA A 95 5.04 -1.67 1.05
N ARG A 96 5.65 -2.63 1.75
CA ARG A 96 6.51 -3.65 1.14
C ARG A 96 5.76 -4.52 0.14
N GLY A 97 4.47 -4.76 0.35
CA GLY A 97 3.61 -5.45 -0.59
C GLY A 97 3.58 -4.78 -1.98
N PHE A 98 3.63 -3.45 -2.06
CA PHE A 98 3.73 -2.74 -3.34
C PHE A 98 5.08 -2.98 -4.02
N VAL A 99 6.20 -3.05 -3.28
CA VAL A 99 7.51 -3.39 -3.85
C VAL A 99 7.51 -4.81 -4.45
N VAL A 100 6.81 -5.75 -3.82
CA VAL A 100 6.65 -7.09 -4.37
C VAL A 100 5.79 -7.06 -5.65
N LEU A 101 4.73 -6.24 -5.68
CA LEU A 101 3.89 -6.05 -6.86
C LEU A 101 4.62 -5.32 -8.00
N ASP A 102 5.56 -4.43 -7.70
CA ASP A 102 6.36 -3.72 -8.70
C ASP A 102 7.11 -4.72 -9.62
N ARG A 103 7.55 -5.87 -9.09
CA ARG A 103 8.32 -6.86 -9.86
C ARG A 103 7.57 -7.40 -11.10
N PRO A 104 6.39 -8.00 -10.99
CA PRO A 104 5.68 -8.53 -12.17
C PRO A 104 5.17 -7.43 -13.11
N TYR A 105 4.87 -6.22 -12.61
CA TYR A 105 4.28 -5.15 -13.40
C TYR A 105 5.30 -4.18 -14.01
N LEU A 106 6.49 -4.00 -13.39
CA LEU A 106 7.47 -2.99 -13.80
C LEU A 106 8.83 -3.54 -14.22
N GLU A 107 9.25 -4.73 -13.71
CA GLU A 107 10.61 -5.24 -13.94
C GLU A 107 10.71 -6.17 -15.15
N GLY A 108 9.59 -6.62 -15.73
CA GLY A 108 9.56 -7.54 -16.87
C GLY A 108 9.85 -6.88 -18.21
N THR A 109 9.92 -7.69 -19.27
CA THR A 109 10.03 -7.23 -20.66
C THR A 109 8.83 -6.36 -21.06
N PHE A 110 7.66 -6.70 -20.55
CA PHE A 110 6.42 -5.95 -20.73
C PHE A 110 6.10 -5.25 -19.42
N LYS A 111 5.99 -3.93 -19.50
CA LYS A 111 5.59 -3.09 -18.34
C LYS A 111 4.13 -2.72 -18.50
N ASP A 112 3.36 -2.84 -17.43
CA ASP A 112 1.97 -2.42 -17.40
C ASP A 112 1.90 -0.88 -17.26
N PRO A 113 1.45 -0.14 -18.28
CA PRO A 113 1.44 1.33 -18.24
C PRO A 113 0.41 1.87 -17.23
N TYR A 114 -0.67 1.14 -16.98
CA TYR A 114 -1.72 1.56 -16.05
C TYR A 114 -1.26 1.41 -14.60
N TYR A 115 -0.62 0.28 -14.28
CA TYR A 115 0.01 0.09 -12.98
C TYR A 115 1.14 1.10 -12.77
N ALA A 116 2.01 1.29 -13.76
CA ALA A 116 3.13 2.22 -13.69
C ALA A 116 2.68 3.64 -13.34
N ALA A 117 1.66 4.16 -14.05
CA ALA A 117 1.12 5.50 -13.83
C ALA A 117 0.55 5.63 -12.41
N ARG A 118 -0.26 4.67 -11.93
CA ARG A 118 -0.81 4.69 -10.57
C ARG A 118 0.27 4.58 -9.50
N ARG A 119 1.26 3.73 -9.72
CA ARG A 119 2.37 3.55 -8.78
C ARG A 119 3.24 4.80 -8.67
N ASP A 120 3.44 5.50 -9.78
CA ASP A 120 4.16 6.77 -9.79
C ASP A 120 3.38 7.89 -9.07
N ALA A 121 2.06 7.94 -9.27
CA ALA A 121 1.17 8.90 -8.62
C ALA A 121 0.87 8.58 -7.13
N LEU A 122 1.31 7.41 -6.62
CA LEU A 122 1.04 6.97 -5.25
C LEU A 122 2.14 7.43 -4.29
N VAL A 123 1.71 8.04 -3.19
CA VAL A 123 2.54 8.34 -2.01
C VAL A 123 2.07 7.49 -0.84
N ILE A 124 2.99 6.81 -0.17
CA ILE A 124 2.67 5.88 0.93
C ILE A 124 3.21 6.42 2.25
N VAL A 125 2.28 6.76 3.15
CA VAL A 125 2.55 7.20 4.52
C VAL A 125 2.20 6.08 5.47
N SER A 126 3.21 5.31 5.85
CA SER A 126 3.06 4.11 6.68
C SER A 126 3.14 4.41 8.16
N GLN A 127 2.35 3.68 8.94
CA GLN A 127 2.41 3.69 10.40
C GLN A 127 3.30 2.54 10.90
N ALA A 128 4.34 2.85 11.66
CA ALA A 128 5.06 1.84 12.43
C ALA A 128 4.09 1.09 13.36
N CYS A 129 4.20 -0.24 13.40
CA CYS A 129 3.31 -1.03 14.24
C CYS A 129 3.64 -0.79 15.73
N PRO A 130 2.66 -0.46 16.58
CA PRO A 130 2.91 -0.31 18.01
C PRO A 130 3.14 -1.66 18.72
N THR A 131 2.59 -2.73 18.14
CA THR A 131 2.73 -4.11 18.63
C THR A 131 2.41 -5.10 17.50
N ALA A 132 2.94 -6.31 17.59
CA ALA A 132 2.59 -7.40 16.70
C ALA A 132 1.31 -8.11 17.15
N PHE A 133 0.64 -8.76 16.20
CA PHE A 133 -0.47 -9.67 16.44
C PHE A 133 -0.02 -11.10 16.20
N ALA A 134 -0.79 -12.07 16.71
CA ALA A 134 -0.49 -13.50 16.55
C ALA A 134 -0.37 -13.95 15.08
N THR A 135 -0.98 -13.19 14.15
CA THR A 135 -0.93 -13.46 12.71
C THR A 135 0.19 -12.70 11.98
N CYS A 136 1.01 -11.91 12.70
CA CYS A 136 2.10 -11.17 12.06
C CYS A 136 3.26 -12.11 11.70
N PHE A 137 3.73 -11.99 10.48
CA PHE A 137 4.84 -12.78 9.94
C PHE A 137 5.85 -11.95 9.12
N CYS A 138 5.81 -10.61 9.21
CA CYS A 138 6.70 -9.75 8.43
C CYS A 138 8.18 -10.11 8.59
N HIS A 139 8.61 -10.45 9.81
CA HIS A 139 9.97 -10.88 10.13
C HIS A 139 10.38 -12.20 9.44
N TRP A 140 9.41 -13.05 9.07
CA TRP A 140 9.69 -14.29 8.34
C TRP A 140 10.06 -14.05 6.89
N VAL A 141 9.64 -12.93 6.34
CA VAL A 141 9.88 -12.55 4.95
C VAL A 141 10.85 -11.37 4.83
N GLY A 142 11.63 -11.12 5.89
CA GLY A 142 12.68 -10.08 5.91
C GLY A 142 12.16 -8.65 6.09
N GLY A 143 10.93 -8.49 6.57
CA GLY A 143 10.38 -7.20 6.99
C GLY A 143 10.46 -6.97 8.50
N SER A 144 10.00 -5.81 8.95
CA SER A 144 9.90 -5.49 10.38
C SER A 144 8.66 -4.63 10.66
N PRO A 145 8.21 -4.53 11.94
CA PRO A 145 7.11 -3.65 12.36
C PRO A 145 7.36 -2.17 12.08
N ALA A 146 8.61 -1.77 11.94
CA ALA A 146 9.05 -0.41 11.61
C ALA A 146 9.86 -0.39 10.30
N GLY A 147 9.60 -1.34 9.38
CA GLY A 147 10.26 -1.41 8.07
C GLY A 147 9.94 -0.18 7.23
N ARG A 148 10.96 0.30 6.49
CA ARG A 148 10.86 1.51 5.66
C ARG A 148 10.58 1.19 4.20
N GLU A 149 10.88 -0.03 3.77
CA GLU A 149 10.80 -0.48 2.38
C GLU A 149 9.39 -0.28 1.80
N GLY A 150 9.30 0.46 0.70
CA GLY A 150 8.06 0.76 0.00
C GLY A 150 7.27 1.96 0.55
N SER A 151 7.66 2.51 1.71
CA SER A 151 7.05 3.71 2.26
C SER A 151 7.77 4.97 1.76
N ASP A 152 7.04 6.07 1.60
CA ASP A 152 7.60 7.41 1.35
C ASP A 152 7.83 8.15 2.67
N ILE A 153 6.93 7.95 3.62
CA ILE A 153 7.03 8.47 4.99
C ILE A 153 6.69 7.33 5.95
N LEU A 154 7.49 7.16 7.00
CA LEU A 154 7.15 6.32 8.13
C LEU A 154 6.80 7.22 9.32
N PHE A 155 5.65 7.03 9.94
CA PHE A 155 5.34 7.72 11.18
C PHE A 155 5.20 6.76 12.36
N THR A 156 5.68 7.23 13.50
CA THR A 156 5.71 6.46 14.76
C THR A 156 4.99 7.24 15.85
N ALA A 157 4.07 6.58 16.54
CA ALA A 157 3.41 7.17 17.71
C ALA A 157 4.40 7.27 18.87
N VAL A 158 4.46 8.45 19.47
CA VAL A 158 5.25 8.78 20.65
C VAL A 158 4.39 9.54 21.66
N ASP A 159 4.90 9.78 22.86
CA ASP A 159 4.14 10.58 23.82
C ASP A 159 3.90 12.00 23.30
N GLY A 160 2.63 12.40 23.31
CA GLY A 160 2.19 13.71 22.86
C GLY A 160 2.06 13.87 21.32
N GLY A 161 2.30 12.82 20.50
CA GLY A 161 2.14 12.97 19.05
C GLY A 161 2.77 11.88 18.19
N PHE A 162 3.39 12.32 17.10
CA PHE A 162 3.99 11.43 16.12
C PHE A 162 5.34 11.96 15.65
N VAL A 163 6.30 11.08 15.48
CA VAL A 163 7.53 11.35 14.75
C VAL A 163 7.32 10.88 13.30
N LEU A 164 7.58 11.75 12.33
CA LEU A 164 7.51 11.46 10.91
C LEU A 164 8.93 11.42 10.34
N GLU A 165 9.27 10.32 9.70
CA GLU A 165 10.55 10.09 9.03
C GLU A 165 10.32 10.04 7.52
N SER A 166 11.00 10.91 6.75
CA SER A 166 11.02 10.80 5.29
C SER A 166 11.91 9.62 4.88
N VAL A 167 11.39 8.75 4.03
CA VAL A 167 12.11 7.58 3.51
C VAL A 167 12.57 7.82 2.08
N THR A 168 11.79 8.54 1.30
CA THR A 168 12.08 8.87 -0.10
C THR A 168 12.08 10.38 -0.32
N GLU A 169 12.58 10.82 -1.50
CA GLU A 169 12.49 12.21 -1.91
C GLU A 169 11.05 12.72 -2.02
N LYS A 170 10.10 11.86 -2.43
CA LYS A 170 8.66 12.20 -2.43
C LYS A 170 8.19 12.53 -1.01
N GLY A 171 8.56 11.69 -0.04
CA GLY A 171 8.24 11.91 1.36
C GLY A 171 8.88 13.17 1.92
N ALA A 172 10.14 13.43 1.60
CA ALA A 172 10.85 14.64 2.05
C ALA A 172 10.14 15.92 1.55
N LYS A 173 9.84 16.01 0.25
CA LYS A 173 9.11 17.13 -0.35
C LYS A 173 7.75 17.37 0.32
N LEU A 174 7.06 16.28 0.67
CA LEU A 174 5.76 16.37 1.32
C LEU A 174 5.87 16.94 2.76
N LEU A 175 6.92 16.56 3.49
CA LEU A 175 7.18 17.06 4.85
C LEU A 175 7.69 18.49 4.87
N GLU A 176 8.49 18.93 3.89
CA GLU A 176 8.95 20.32 3.78
C GLU A 176 7.80 21.33 3.77
N THR A 177 6.69 21.00 3.08
CA THR A 177 5.51 21.84 3.00
C THR A 177 4.63 21.81 4.25
N ALA A 178 4.88 20.86 5.16
CA ALA A 178 4.04 20.62 6.33
C ALA A 178 4.26 21.66 7.45
N GLY A 179 5.47 22.22 7.56
CA GLY A 179 5.84 23.16 8.62
C GLY A 179 5.89 22.52 10.01
N PHE A 180 6.20 21.23 10.10
CA PHE A 180 6.37 20.53 11.37
C PHE A 180 7.64 20.99 12.09
N ALA A 181 7.63 20.94 13.43
CA ALA A 181 8.84 21.09 14.23
C ALA A 181 9.79 19.91 14.00
N SER A 182 11.08 20.12 14.29
CA SER A 182 12.03 19.01 14.32
C SER A 182 11.62 17.98 15.36
N GLY A 183 11.66 16.69 15.01
CA GLY A 183 11.37 15.57 15.91
C GLY A 183 12.63 14.89 16.45
N GLU A 184 13.79 15.55 16.36
CA GLU A 184 15.08 14.96 16.79
C GLU A 184 15.11 14.61 18.27
N ASP A 185 14.45 15.42 19.12
CA ASP A 185 14.29 15.20 20.54
C ASP A 185 13.41 13.97 20.88
N LYS A 186 12.62 13.48 19.94
CA LYS A 186 11.74 12.30 20.09
C LYS A 186 12.24 11.04 19.36
N LYS A 187 13.41 11.11 18.77
CA LYS A 187 13.98 10.01 18.00
C LYS A 187 14.22 8.75 18.85
N ASP A 188 14.82 8.92 20.02
CA ASP A 188 15.09 7.80 20.93
C ASP A 188 13.80 7.11 21.39
N GLU A 189 12.73 7.89 21.61
CA GLU A 189 11.41 7.39 21.97
C GLU A 189 10.79 6.57 20.80
N ALA A 190 10.89 7.08 19.58
CA ALA A 190 10.43 6.36 18.38
C ALA A 190 11.20 5.05 18.19
N GLU A 191 12.53 5.06 18.36
CA GLU A 191 13.35 3.86 18.28
C GLU A 191 13.02 2.85 19.41
N ALA A 192 12.73 3.33 20.60
CA ALA A 192 12.26 2.47 21.69
C ALA A 192 10.93 1.81 21.37
N ALA A 193 9.99 2.55 20.75
CA ALA A 193 8.73 1.99 20.26
C ALA A 193 8.96 0.91 19.19
N HIS A 194 9.88 1.12 18.26
CA HIS A 194 10.25 0.13 17.25
C HIS A 194 10.79 -1.16 17.87
N ARG A 195 11.75 -1.05 18.80
CA ARG A 195 12.30 -2.22 19.53
C ARG A 195 11.22 -2.97 20.31
N LYS A 196 10.30 -2.25 20.95
CA LYS A 196 9.17 -2.85 21.66
C LYS A 196 8.25 -3.64 20.71
N ALA A 197 7.96 -3.09 19.56
CA ALA A 197 7.16 -3.76 18.54
C ALA A 197 7.85 -5.02 18.00
N GLU A 198 9.14 -4.96 17.74
CA GLU A 198 9.95 -6.11 17.30
C GLU A 198 9.98 -7.22 18.36
N ALA A 199 10.18 -6.85 19.62
CA ALA A 199 10.16 -7.79 20.74
C ALA A 199 8.80 -8.48 20.93
N SER A 200 7.71 -7.88 20.44
CA SER A 200 6.37 -8.46 20.50
C SER A 200 6.08 -9.49 19.39
N LEU A 201 6.97 -9.63 18.39
CA LEU A 201 6.86 -10.67 17.38
C LEU A 201 7.10 -12.06 18.00
N GLY A 202 6.31 -13.03 17.54
CA GLY A 202 6.55 -14.43 17.89
C GLY A 202 7.89 -14.94 17.35
N ALA A 203 8.38 -16.04 17.90
CA ALA A 203 9.59 -16.68 17.39
C ALA A 203 9.43 -16.98 15.89
N PRO A 204 10.45 -16.68 15.05
CA PRO A 204 10.41 -17.05 13.66
C PRO A 204 10.32 -18.56 13.53
N SER A 205 9.43 -19.07 12.68
CA SER A 205 9.48 -20.48 12.32
C SER A 205 10.76 -20.71 11.52
N THR A 206 11.27 -21.96 11.57
CA THR A 206 12.44 -22.35 10.78
C THR A 206 12.06 -22.33 9.29
N LEU A 207 12.36 -21.21 8.63
CA LEU A 207 12.12 -20.99 7.20
C LEU A 207 13.31 -21.43 6.34
N GLU A 208 14.23 -22.22 6.90
CA GLU A 208 15.38 -22.73 6.17
C GLU A 208 14.93 -23.53 4.93
N ASN A 209 15.48 -23.17 3.80
CA ASN A 209 15.28 -23.85 2.52
C ASN A 209 13.83 -23.90 2.00
N ILE A 210 12.95 -22.95 2.38
CA ILE A 210 11.56 -22.94 1.86
C ILE A 210 11.50 -22.98 0.33
N PRO A 211 12.28 -22.16 -0.44
CA PRO A 211 12.24 -22.26 -1.90
C PRO A 211 12.52 -23.66 -2.42
N ALA A 212 13.53 -24.34 -1.89
CA ALA A 212 13.87 -25.70 -2.29
C ALA A 212 12.79 -26.71 -1.89
N ARG A 213 12.22 -26.56 -0.69
CA ARG A 213 11.12 -27.42 -0.20
C ARG A 213 9.85 -27.25 -1.04
N VAL A 214 9.51 -26.01 -1.42
CA VAL A 214 8.37 -25.75 -2.31
C VAL A 214 8.64 -26.28 -3.72
N ALA A 215 9.84 -26.07 -4.26
CA ALA A 215 10.23 -26.60 -5.56
C ALA A 215 10.13 -28.13 -5.61
N ALA A 216 10.56 -28.83 -4.56
CA ALA A 216 10.46 -30.29 -4.47
C ALA A 216 9.00 -30.77 -4.43
N ARG A 217 8.07 -29.95 -3.97
CA ARG A 217 6.63 -30.25 -3.89
C ARG A 217 5.83 -29.71 -5.06
N PHE A 218 6.44 -29.00 -6.01
CA PHE A 218 5.73 -28.28 -7.07
C PHE A 218 4.78 -29.16 -7.88
N ARG A 219 5.12 -30.44 -8.08
CA ARG A 219 4.30 -31.43 -8.81
C ARG A 219 3.61 -32.45 -7.90
N ASP A 220 3.66 -32.26 -6.60
CA ASP A 220 3.01 -33.15 -5.63
C ASP A 220 1.54 -32.74 -5.47
N GLU A 221 0.69 -33.28 -6.35
CA GLU A 221 -0.73 -32.96 -6.39
C GLU A 221 -1.43 -33.27 -5.08
N ALA A 222 -1.13 -34.39 -4.45
CA ALA A 222 -1.74 -34.79 -3.19
C ALA A 222 -1.42 -33.82 -2.06
N PHE A 223 -0.17 -33.31 -2.02
CA PHE A 223 0.23 -32.28 -1.09
C PHE A 223 -0.60 -30.99 -1.30
N TRP A 224 -0.70 -30.51 -2.55
CA TRP A 224 -1.41 -29.26 -2.83
C TRP A 224 -2.91 -29.38 -2.60
N ILE A 225 -3.54 -30.50 -2.94
CA ILE A 225 -4.96 -30.75 -2.63
C ILE A 225 -5.20 -30.60 -1.13
N LYS A 226 -4.39 -31.26 -0.30
CA LYS A 226 -4.50 -31.18 1.17
C LYS A 226 -4.30 -29.75 1.70
N GLU A 227 -3.26 -29.05 1.22
CA GLU A 227 -2.96 -27.70 1.69
C GLU A 227 -4.02 -26.68 1.25
N THR A 228 -4.70 -26.91 0.14
CA THR A 228 -5.74 -26.03 -0.41
C THR A 228 -7.16 -26.38 0.03
N GLU A 229 -7.40 -27.46 0.79
CA GLU A 229 -8.73 -27.85 1.30
C GLU A 229 -9.46 -26.72 2.04
N LYS A 230 -8.72 -25.84 2.69
CA LYS A 230 -9.26 -24.69 3.43
C LYS A 230 -9.25 -23.39 2.63
N CYS A 231 -8.86 -23.44 1.37
CA CYS A 231 -8.79 -22.25 0.50
C CYS A 231 -10.20 -21.81 0.12
N LEU A 232 -10.52 -20.55 0.44
CA LEU A 232 -11.81 -19.94 0.11
C LEU A 232 -11.78 -19.20 -1.25
N SER A 233 -10.71 -19.33 -2.02
CA SER A 233 -10.52 -18.62 -3.31
C SER A 233 -10.73 -17.11 -3.21
N CYS A 234 -10.36 -16.51 -2.08
CA CYS A 234 -10.58 -15.07 -1.82
C CYS A 234 -9.71 -14.14 -2.67
N GLY A 235 -8.71 -14.68 -3.38
CA GLY A 235 -7.79 -13.88 -4.21
C GLY A 235 -6.85 -12.96 -3.40
N ALA A 236 -6.76 -13.18 -2.07
CA ALA A 236 -5.90 -12.37 -1.19
C ALA A 236 -4.46 -12.87 -1.21
#